data_99c4ea31cea1ee6586bceb143b9a7d5f
#
_entry.id   99c4ea31cea1ee6586bceb143b9a7d5f
#
_cell.length_a   1.000
_cell.length_b   1.000
_cell.length_c   1.000
_cell.angle_alpha   90.00
_cell.angle_beta   90.00
_cell.angle_gamma   90.00
#
_symmetry.space_group_name_H-M   'P 1'
#
loop_
_entity.id
_entity.type
_entity.pdbx_description
1 polymer ?
#
loop_
_entity_poly.entity_id
_entity_poly.type
_entity_poly.pdbx_seq_one_letter_code
_entity_poly.pdbx_strand_id
1 'polypeptide(L)'
;SGSGKSTLLRCIHGLETVDDGAVYMDGELMDPADKAKYREQRNRMGFVFQHFNLFPNKTVLDNCTLAQMTVLKRSREEAEKTALEYLDKVGLLDKKDSYPNQLSGGQKQRVAIARALCMNPDMMLFDEPTSALDPEMIKEVLEVMKDLGRQGMTMIVVTHEMGFARHVA
;
A
#
# COMPACT_ATOMS: atom_id res chain seq x y z
N SER A 1 20.35 3.17 -1.74
CA SER A 1 19.82 4.29 -0.96
C SER A 1 20.53 5.58 -1.31
N GLY A 2 19.90 6.73 -1.09
CA GLY A 2 20.47 8.05 -1.40
C GLY A 2 20.34 8.52 -2.85
N SER A 3 19.76 7.73 -3.74
CA SER A 3 19.57 8.08 -5.16
C SER A 3 18.24 8.78 -5.48
N GLY A 4 17.45 9.14 -4.45
CA GLY A 4 16.19 9.88 -4.63
C GLY A 4 14.99 9.06 -5.09
N LYS A 5 15.09 7.73 -5.23
CA LYS A 5 13.96 6.88 -5.69
C LYS A 5 12.76 6.95 -4.75
N SER A 6 12.99 6.81 -3.45
CA SER A 6 11.91 6.92 -2.44
C SER A 6 11.33 8.34 -2.38
N THR A 7 12.18 9.36 -2.54
CA THR A 7 11.73 10.75 -2.62
C THR A 7 10.83 10.96 -3.84
N LEU A 8 11.23 10.47 -5.00
CA LEU A 8 10.43 10.53 -6.22
C LEU A 8 9.06 9.85 -6.02
N LEU A 9 9.04 8.65 -5.44
CA LEU A 9 7.82 7.91 -5.19
C LEU A 9 6.89 8.68 -4.25
N ARG A 10 7.42 9.30 -3.20
CA ARG A 10 6.66 10.15 -2.26
C ARG A 10 6.15 11.43 -2.91
N CYS A 11 6.92 12.03 -3.82
CA CYS A 11 6.46 13.18 -4.61
C CYS A 11 5.30 12.79 -5.53
N ILE A 12 5.36 11.63 -6.17
CA ILE A 12 4.27 11.12 -7.02
C ILE A 12 2.98 10.98 -6.19
N HIS A 13 3.07 10.43 -4.98
CA HIS A 13 1.90 10.28 -4.11
C HIS A 13 1.46 11.60 -3.45
N GLY A 14 2.31 12.62 -3.45
CA GLY A 14 2.05 13.88 -2.75
C GLY A 14 2.32 13.82 -1.24
N LEU A 15 3.19 12.91 -0.80
CA LEU A 15 3.73 12.88 0.57
C LEU A 15 4.90 13.85 0.76
N GLU A 16 5.55 14.20 -0.33
CA GLU A 16 6.61 15.20 -0.42
C GLU A 16 6.25 16.26 -1.45
N THR A 17 6.71 17.49 -1.26
CA THR A 17 6.51 18.57 -2.22
C THR A 17 7.49 18.43 -3.38
N VAL A 18 7.03 18.77 -4.58
CA VAL A 18 7.84 18.84 -5.79
C VAL A 18 8.45 20.24 -5.88
N ASP A 19 9.78 20.36 -5.97
CA ASP A 19 10.48 21.65 -6.06
C ASP A 19 10.31 22.28 -7.45
N ASP A 20 10.32 21.44 -8.50
CA ASP A 20 10.16 21.85 -9.89
C ASP A 20 9.51 20.73 -10.70
N GLY A 21 8.72 21.11 -11.71
CA GLY A 21 7.96 20.17 -12.51
C GLY A 21 6.54 19.93 -11.97
N ALA A 22 5.89 18.88 -12.46
CA ALA A 22 4.50 18.55 -12.11
C ALA A 22 4.24 17.05 -12.19
N VAL A 23 3.27 16.59 -11.41
CA VAL A 23 2.74 15.22 -11.47
C VAL A 23 1.38 15.26 -12.14
N TYR A 24 1.15 14.36 -13.08
CA TYR A 24 -0.12 14.18 -13.76
C TYR A 24 -0.63 12.77 -13.53
N MET A 25 -1.91 12.64 -13.23
CA MET A 25 -2.62 11.37 -13.12
C MET A 25 -3.73 11.32 -14.16
N ASP A 26 -3.68 10.35 -15.07
CA ASP A 26 -4.61 10.24 -16.21
C ASP A 26 -4.72 11.54 -17.05
N GLY A 27 -3.60 12.24 -17.22
CA GLY A 27 -3.55 13.51 -17.96
C GLY A 27 -4.01 14.74 -17.19
N GLU A 28 -4.44 14.58 -15.94
CA GLU A 28 -4.85 15.67 -15.07
C GLU A 28 -3.77 16.07 -14.08
N LEU A 29 -3.49 17.36 -13.95
CA LEU A 29 -2.51 17.89 -13.02
C LEU A 29 -2.93 17.58 -11.58
N MET A 30 -1.98 17.07 -10.79
CA MET A 30 -2.10 16.96 -9.35
C MET A 30 -1.69 18.27 -8.70
N ASP A 31 -2.64 19.19 -8.53
CA ASP A 31 -2.41 20.54 -7.98
C ASP A 31 -2.74 20.58 -6.47
N PRO A 32 -1.73 20.78 -5.59
CA PRO A 32 -1.96 20.90 -4.15
C PRO A 32 -2.84 22.11 -3.76
N ALA A 33 -2.99 23.11 -4.64
CA ALA A 33 -3.86 24.26 -4.41
C ALA A 33 -5.34 23.89 -4.51
N ASP A 34 -5.71 22.94 -5.36
CA ASP A 34 -7.04 22.33 -5.39
C ASP A 34 -7.13 21.16 -4.41
N LYS A 35 -7.36 21.48 -3.14
CA LYS A 35 -7.32 20.50 -2.05
C LYS A 35 -8.29 19.33 -2.22
N ALA A 36 -9.47 19.55 -2.77
CA ALA A 36 -10.49 18.50 -2.94
C ALA A 36 -10.07 17.51 -4.03
N LYS A 37 -9.71 18.00 -5.20
CA LYS A 37 -9.25 17.18 -6.34
C LYS A 37 -7.94 16.45 -6.02
N TYR A 38 -6.99 17.16 -5.40
CA TYR A 38 -5.71 16.57 -4.98
C TYR A 38 -5.89 15.41 -4.01
N ARG A 39 -6.80 15.56 -3.02
CA ARG A 39 -7.14 14.47 -2.09
C ARG A 39 -7.77 13.29 -2.81
N GLU A 40 -8.69 13.54 -3.72
CA GLU A 40 -9.32 12.49 -4.53
C GLU A 40 -8.27 11.71 -5.34
N GLN A 41 -7.39 12.41 -6.05
CA GLN A 41 -6.29 11.79 -6.81
C GLN A 41 -5.37 10.96 -5.93
N ARG A 42 -4.98 11.47 -4.75
CA ARG A 42 -4.18 10.72 -3.78
C ARG A 42 -4.87 9.46 -3.26
N ASN A 43 -6.17 9.52 -3.02
CA ASN A 43 -6.94 8.37 -2.56
C ASN A 43 -7.03 7.24 -3.60
N ARG A 44 -6.78 7.54 -4.88
CA ARG A 44 -6.70 6.55 -5.97
C ARG A 44 -5.35 5.83 -6.02
N MET A 45 -4.38 6.26 -5.22
CA MET A 45 -3.05 5.64 -5.11
C MET A 45 -2.88 4.99 -3.75
N GLY A 46 -2.65 3.67 -3.70
CA GLY A 46 -2.22 2.98 -2.50
C GLY A 46 -0.73 3.18 -2.28
N PHE A 47 -0.30 3.33 -1.03
CA PHE A 47 1.11 3.46 -0.68
C PHE A 47 1.50 2.43 0.38
N VAL A 48 2.55 1.66 0.11
CA VAL A 48 3.13 0.67 1.01
C VAL A 48 4.55 1.09 1.37
N PHE A 49 4.77 1.35 2.65
CA PHE A 49 6.04 1.84 3.19
C PHE A 49 7.00 0.69 3.52
N GLN A 50 8.29 1.01 3.60
CA GLN A 50 9.33 0.12 4.09
C GLN A 50 9.04 -0.39 5.53
N HIS A 51 8.53 0.46 6.40
CA HIS A 51 8.22 0.18 7.81
C HIS A 51 6.70 0.09 8.02
N PHE A 52 6.04 -0.81 7.44
CA PHE A 52 4.63 -1.22 7.59
C PHE A 52 3.62 -0.13 7.99
N ASN A 53 3.93 0.73 8.95
CA ASN A 53 3.11 1.84 9.49
C ASN A 53 1.70 1.39 9.92
N LEU A 54 1.60 0.22 10.55
CA LEU A 54 0.36 -0.24 11.15
C LEU A 54 0.09 0.50 12.46
N PHE A 55 -1.19 0.73 12.75
CA PHE A 55 -1.62 1.24 14.04
C PHE A 55 -1.43 0.17 15.11
N PRO A 56 -0.50 0.34 16.07
CA PRO A 56 -0.13 -0.74 17.00
C PRO A 56 -1.23 -1.10 18.00
N ASN A 57 -2.15 -0.18 18.26
CA ASN A 57 -3.28 -0.32 19.16
C ASN A 57 -4.59 -0.75 18.45
N LYS A 58 -4.51 -1.14 17.20
CA LYS A 58 -5.62 -1.63 16.39
C LYS A 58 -5.36 -3.06 15.96
N THR A 59 -6.43 -3.85 15.88
CA THR A 59 -6.33 -5.19 15.30
C THR A 59 -5.99 -5.13 13.80
N VAL A 60 -5.64 -6.25 13.21
CA VAL A 60 -5.44 -6.39 11.75
C VAL A 60 -6.69 -5.93 10.99
N LEU A 61 -7.87 -6.38 11.42
CA LEU A 61 -9.14 -5.98 10.83
C LEU A 61 -9.37 -4.47 10.95
N ASP A 62 -9.16 -3.89 12.12
CA ASP A 62 -9.34 -2.45 12.34
C ASP A 62 -8.34 -1.60 11.55
N ASN A 63 -7.11 -2.09 11.36
CA ASN A 63 -6.14 -1.45 10.46
C ASN A 63 -6.65 -1.37 9.01
N CYS A 64 -7.38 -2.38 8.56
CA CYS A 64 -7.92 -2.44 7.20
C CYS A 64 -9.26 -1.71 7.04
N THR A 65 -10.02 -1.49 8.12
CA THR A 65 -11.35 -0.86 8.05
C THR A 65 -11.32 0.65 8.31
N LEU A 66 -10.38 1.13 9.10
CA LEU A 66 -10.36 2.53 9.57
C LEU A 66 -10.43 3.55 8.44
N ALA A 67 -9.56 3.45 7.44
CA ALA A 67 -9.52 4.39 6.32
C ALA A 67 -10.76 4.28 5.43
N GLN A 68 -11.29 3.09 5.24
CA GLN A 68 -12.55 2.88 4.51
C GLN A 68 -13.71 3.64 5.14
N MET A 69 -13.80 3.61 6.46
CA MET A 69 -14.87 4.28 7.21
C MET A 69 -14.67 5.80 7.28
N THR A 70 -13.44 6.25 7.51
CA THR A 70 -13.13 7.67 7.72
C THR A 70 -13.04 8.46 6.41
N VAL A 71 -12.48 7.89 5.38
CA VAL A 71 -12.24 8.55 4.07
C VAL A 71 -13.33 8.23 3.07
N LEU A 72 -13.65 6.94 2.86
CA LEU A 72 -14.66 6.50 1.89
C LEU A 72 -16.08 6.52 2.45
N LYS A 73 -16.24 6.80 3.75
CA LYS A 73 -17.55 6.85 4.42
C LYS A 73 -18.36 5.55 4.32
N ARG A 74 -17.69 4.42 4.13
CA ARG A 74 -18.33 3.09 4.16
C ARG A 74 -18.87 2.79 5.54
N SER A 75 -19.96 2.03 5.61
CA SER A 75 -20.43 1.46 6.87
C SER A 75 -19.40 0.47 7.42
N ARG A 76 -19.47 0.16 8.72
CA ARG A 76 -18.59 -0.84 9.32
C ARG A 76 -18.74 -2.21 8.65
N GLU A 77 -19.97 -2.62 8.36
CA GLU A 77 -20.27 -3.87 7.69
C GLU A 77 -19.62 -3.96 6.29
N GLU A 78 -19.74 -2.92 5.48
CA GLU A 78 -19.11 -2.85 4.16
C GLU A 78 -17.58 -2.86 4.27
N ALA A 79 -17.02 -2.10 5.21
CA ALA A 79 -15.58 -2.02 5.44
C ALA A 79 -15.00 -3.36 5.91
N GLU A 80 -15.66 -4.05 6.82
CA GLU A 80 -15.26 -5.38 7.30
C GLU A 80 -15.32 -6.42 6.19
N LYS A 81 -16.39 -6.44 5.39
CA LYS A 81 -16.51 -7.34 4.24
C LYS A 81 -15.34 -7.20 3.29
N THR A 82 -15.02 -5.97 2.89
CA THR A 82 -13.87 -5.67 2.02
C THR A 82 -12.55 -6.07 2.67
N ALA A 83 -12.36 -5.75 3.95
CA ALA A 83 -11.16 -6.09 4.68
C ALA A 83 -10.94 -7.61 4.75
N LEU A 84 -11.98 -8.39 5.04
CA LEU A 84 -11.89 -9.85 5.11
C LEU A 84 -11.53 -10.46 3.75
N GLU A 85 -12.07 -9.95 2.65
CA GLU A 85 -11.74 -10.40 1.30
C GLU A 85 -10.25 -10.17 0.98
N TYR A 86 -9.69 -9.00 1.31
CA TYR A 86 -8.28 -8.72 1.07
C TYR A 86 -7.35 -9.42 2.05
N LEU A 87 -7.75 -9.61 3.30
CA LEU A 87 -6.98 -10.40 4.27
C LEU A 87 -6.90 -11.88 3.83
N ASP A 88 -7.97 -12.41 3.26
CA ASP A 88 -7.95 -13.75 2.67
C ASP A 88 -6.97 -13.83 1.49
N LYS A 89 -7.01 -12.86 0.57
CA LYS A 89 -6.10 -12.79 -0.58
C LYS A 89 -4.62 -12.72 -0.19
N VAL A 90 -4.28 -12.10 0.92
CA VAL A 90 -2.90 -12.05 1.42
C VAL A 90 -2.57 -13.18 2.42
N GLY A 91 -3.49 -14.13 2.63
CA GLY A 91 -3.31 -15.30 3.47
C GLY A 91 -3.28 -15.02 4.98
N LEU A 92 -4.01 -14.00 5.43
CA LEU A 92 -4.02 -13.55 6.84
C LEU A 92 -5.42 -13.47 7.46
N LEU A 93 -6.41 -14.15 6.88
CA LEU A 93 -7.77 -14.15 7.41
C LEU A 93 -7.83 -14.65 8.86
N ASP A 94 -7.04 -15.67 9.20
CA ASP A 94 -6.92 -16.24 10.54
C ASP A 94 -6.28 -15.28 11.57
N LYS A 95 -5.63 -14.21 11.11
CA LYS A 95 -4.97 -13.17 11.93
C LYS A 95 -5.79 -11.89 12.10
N LYS A 96 -7.04 -11.85 11.64
CA LYS A 96 -7.88 -10.65 11.63
C LYS A 96 -8.03 -9.97 13.01
N ASP A 97 -8.05 -10.74 14.07
CA ASP A 97 -8.21 -10.27 15.45
C ASP A 97 -6.88 -10.07 16.19
N SER A 98 -5.75 -10.37 15.55
CA SER A 98 -4.41 -10.17 16.10
C SER A 98 -4.02 -8.69 16.07
N TYR A 99 -3.12 -8.29 16.98
CA TYR A 99 -2.47 -6.98 16.98
C TYR A 99 -1.12 -7.03 16.26
N PRO A 100 -0.61 -5.90 15.74
CA PRO A 100 0.65 -5.87 15.01
C PRO A 100 1.84 -6.49 15.76
N ASN A 101 1.92 -6.35 17.08
CA ASN A 101 2.99 -6.94 17.89
C ASN A 101 2.95 -8.48 17.94
N GLN A 102 1.87 -9.11 17.51
CA GLN A 102 1.70 -10.56 17.43
C GLN A 102 2.05 -11.13 16.05
N LEU A 103 2.48 -10.27 15.12
CA LEU A 103 2.75 -10.62 13.73
C LEU A 103 4.25 -10.60 13.41
N SER A 104 4.69 -11.48 12.50
CA SER A 104 6.00 -11.38 11.87
C SER A 104 6.09 -10.13 10.98
N GLY A 105 7.31 -9.73 10.60
CA GLY A 105 7.52 -8.63 9.66
C GLY A 105 6.83 -8.85 8.32
N GLY A 106 6.91 -10.04 7.76
CA GLY A 106 6.24 -10.39 6.51
C GLY A 106 4.71 -10.36 6.62
N GLN A 107 4.15 -10.80 7.75
CA GLN A 107 2.72 -10.68 8.04
C GLN A 107 2.29 -9.21 8.15
N LYS A 108 3.05 -8.38 8.88
CA LYS A 108 2.78 -6.93 8.98
C LYS A 108 2.77 -6.26 7.61
N GLN A 109 3.71 -6.61 6.73
CA GLN A 109 3.77 -6.04 5.39
C GLN A 109 2.58 -6.48 4.53
N ARG A 110 2.18 -7.74 4.62
CA ARG A 110 0.98 -8.22 3.92
C ARG A 110 -0.31 -7.55 4.44
N VAL A 111 -0.40 -7.25 5.73
CA VAL A 111 -1.50 -6.44 6.29
C VAL A 111 -1.46 -5.01 5.71
N ALA A 112 -0.28 -4.40 5.62
CA ALA A 112 -0.13 -3.06 5.03
C ALA A 112 -0.58 -3.03 3.56
N ILE A 113 -0.27 -4.08 2.79
CA ILE A 113 -0.74 -4.24 1.41
C ILE A 113 -2.28 -4.38 1.38
N ALA A 114 -2.84 -5.27 2.19
CA ALA A 114 -4.29 -5.46 2.28
C ALA A 114 -5.02 -4.17 2.66
N ARG A 115 -4.49 -3.43 3.64
CA ARG A 115 -5.02 -2.13 4.07
C ARG A 115 -5.09 -1.12 2.92
N ALA A 116 -4.02 -1.04 2.12
CA ALA A 116 -3.99 -0.16 0.96
C ALA A 116 -5.00 -0.59 -0.11
N LEU A 117 -5.12 -1.88 -0.38
CA LEU A 117 -6.06 -2.45 -1.35
C LEU A 117 -7.53 -2.24 -0.95
N CYS A 118 -7.84 -2.19 0.34
CA CYS A 118 -9.18 -1.91 0.85
C CYS A 118 -9.73 -0.55 0.40
N MET A 119 -8.87 0.40 0.06
CA MET A 119 -9.26 1.71 -0.46
C MET A 119 -9.64 1.69 -1.94
N ASN A 120 -9.59 0.52 -2.59
CA ASN A 120 -9.86 0.33 -4.01
C ASN A 120 -9.02 1.25 -4.92
N PRO A 121 -7.69 1.26 -4.79
CA PRO A 121 -6.82 2.13 -5.56
C PRO A 121 -6.72 1.70 -7.03
N ASP A 122 -6.47 2.66 -7.92
CA ASP A 122 -6.18 2.41 -9.34
C ASP A 122 -4.74 1.95 -9.54
N MET A 123 -3.84 2.35 -8.62
CA MET A 123 -2.44 1.98 -8.65
C MET A 123 -1.86 1.84 -7.24
N MET A 124 -0.80 1.06 -7.13
CA MET A 124 -0.07 0.83 -5.88
C MET A 124 1.37 1.33 -6.00
N LEU A 125 1.82 2.05 -4.98
CA LEU A 125 3.20 2.52 -4.85
C LEU A 125 3.88 1.75 -3.71
N PHE A 126 5.03 1.12 -4.01
CA PHE A 126 5.79 0.34 -3.04
C PHE A 126 7.17 0.95 -2.83
N ASP A 127 7.46 1.40 -1.62
CA ASP A 127 8.74 1.98 -1.23
C ASP A 127 9.58 0.94 -0.47
N GLU A 128 10.42 0.21 -1.18
CA GLU A 128 11.28 -0.86 -0.64
C GLU A 128 10.55 -1.85 0.28
N PRO A 129 9.49 -2.52 -0.19
CA PRO A 129 8.55 -3.26 0.66
C PRO A 129 9.16 -4.46 1.39
N THR A 130 10.34 -4.92 0.99
CA THR A 130 11.02 -6.09 1.57
C THR A 130 12.30 -5.76 2.32
N SER A 131 12.78 -4.52 2.30
CA SER A 131 14.10 -4.17 2.84
C SER A 131 14.20 -4.27 4.38
N ALA A 132 13.08 -4.21 5.09
CA ALA A 132 13.01 -4.40 6.54
C ALA A 132 12.68 -5.84 6.96
N LEU A 133 12.70 -6.80 6.02
CA LEU A 133 12.31 -8.18 6.25
C LEU A 133 13.51 -9.14 6.26
N ASP A 134 13.39 -10.19 7.06
CA ASP A 134 14.29 -11.34 6.97
C ASP A 134 14.08 -12.08 5.63
N PRO A 135 15.14 -12.72 5.08
CA PRO A 135 15.07 -13.40 3.77
C PRO A 135 13.93 -14.41 3.64
N GLU A 136 13.58 -15.11 4.71
CA GLU A 136 12.49 -16.09 4.73
C GLU A 136 11.10 -15.46 4.50
N MET A 137 10.93 -14.19 4.95
CA MET A 137 9.66 -13.46 4.85
C MET A 137 9.48 -12.74 3.52
N ILE A 138 10.59 -12.46 2.80
CA ILE A 138 10.59 -11.72 1.53
C ILE A 138 9.74 -12.44 0.50
N LYS A 139 9.88 -13.75 0.38
CA LYS A 139 9.19 -14.55 -0.64
C LYS A 139 7.67 -14.41 -0.59
N GLU A 140 7.08 -14.46 0.60
CA GLU A 140 5.63 -14.37 0.78
C GLU A 140 5.09 -13.00 0.35
N VAL A 141 5.82 -11.92 0.68
CA VAL A 141 5.44 -10.56 0.27
C VAL A 141 5.56 -10.40 -1.25
N LEU A 142 6.64 -10.89 -1.86
CA LEU A 142 6.84 -10.82 -3.30
C LEU A 142 5.79 -11.63 -4.08
N GLU A 143 5.35 -12.79 -3.57
CA GLU A 143 4.27 -13.55 -4.21
C GLU A 143 2.95 -12.78 -4.21
N VAL A 144 2.59 -12.13 -3.11
CA VAL A 144 1.41 -11.23 -3.07
C VAL A 144 1.53 -10.14 -4.13
N MET A 145 2.69 -9.49 -4.24
CA MET A 145 2.91 -8.44 -5.25
C MET A 145 2.84 -8.97 -6.69
N LYS A 146 3.38 -10.16 -6.95
CA LYS A 146 3.26 -10.82 -8.27
C LYS A 146 1.81 -11.11 -8.62
N ASP A 147 1.02 -11.59 -7.66
CA ASP A 147 -0.40 -11.87 -7.88
C ASP A 147 -1.17 -10.60 -8.20
N LEU A 148 -0.87 -9.48 -7.56
CA LEU A 148 -1.43 -8.18 -7.92
C LEU A 148 -1.08 -7.78 -9.37
N GLY A 149 0.17 -7.96 -9.77
CA GLY A 149 0.60 -7.71 -11.15
C GLY A 149 -0.13 -8.59 -12.17
N ARG A 150 -0.28 -9.89 -11.88
CA ARG A 150 -1.04 -10.84 -12.73
C ARG A 150 -2.52 -10.45 -12.87
N GLN A 151 -3.09 -9.82 -11.85
CA GLN A 151 -4.47 -9.31 -11.86
C GLN A 151 -4.61 -7.96 -12.57
N GLY A 152 -3.51 -7.41 -13.12
CA GLY A 152 -3.52 -6.16 -13.87
C GLY A 152 -3.41 -4.89 -13.00
N MET A 153 -3.00 -5.02 -11.73
CA MET A 153 -2.76 -3.85 -10.88
C MET A 153 -1.58 -3.05 -11.40
N THR A 154 -1.80 -1.76 -11.67
CA THR A 154 -0.70 -0.83 -11.98
C THR A 154 0.15 -0.60 -10.73
N MET A 155 1.46 -0.79 -10.84
CA MET A 155 2.35 -0.65 -9.70
C MET A 155 3.60 0.15 -10.06
N ILE A 156 4.04 1.03 -9.17
CA ILE A 156 5.39 1.60 -9.17
C ILE A 156 6.12 1.03 -7.96
N VAL A 157 7.25 0.37 -8.18
CA VAL A 157 7.98 -0.35 -7.13
C VAL A 157 9.42 0.13 -7.06
N VAL A 158 9.82 0.64 -5.90
CA VAL A 158 11.23 0.83 -5.55
C VAL A 158 11.69 -0.42 -4.82
N THR A 159 12.64 -1.16 -5.39
CA THR A 159 13.10 -2.43 -4.84
C THR A 159 14.57 -2.68 -5.16
N HIS A 160 15.23 -3.44 -4.30
CA HIS A 160 16.55 -4.03 -4.54
C HIS A 160 16.47 -5.50 -4.99
N GLU A 161 15.26 -6.06 -5.04
CA GLU A 161 14.99 -7.45 -5.46
C GLU A 161 15.00 -7.55 -7.00
N MET A 162 16.19 -7.67 -7.58
CA MET A 162 16.35 -7.66 -9.06
C MET A 162 15.65 -8.83 -9.75
N GLY A 163 15.58 -9.99 -9.09
CA GLY A 163 14.83 -11.14 -9.60
C GLY A 163 13.34 -10.88 -9.71
N PHE A 164 12.76 -10.19 -8.73
CA PHE A 164 11.36 -9.76 -8.74
C PHE A 164 11.12 -8.73 -9.86
N ALA A 165 11.97 -7.71 -9.93
CA ALA A 165 11.81 -6.63 -10.92
C ALA A 165 11.74 -7.17 -12.36
N ARG A 166 12.52 -8.21 -12.69
CA ARG A 166 12.51 -8.84 -14.03
C ARG A 166 11.26 -9.64 -14.36
N HIS A 167 10.50 -10.06 -13.35
CA HIS A 167 9.30 -10.89 -13.53
C HIS A 167 8.00 -10.09 -13.57
N VAL A 168 8.03 -8.84 -13.13
CA VAL A 168 6.83 -8.02 -12.92
C VAL A 168 6.84 -6.73 -13.76
N ALA A 169 8.00 -6.38 -14.34
CA ALA A 169 8.15 -5.22 -15.22
C ALA A 169 7.66 -5.47 -16.64
#